data_2c3b1a14a321b70950b44ab8784f0ba0
#
_entry.id   2c3b1a14a321b70950b44ab8784f0ba0
#
_cell.length_a   1.000
_cell.length_b   1.000
_cell.length_c   1.000
_cell.angle_alpha   90.00
_cell.angle_beta   90.00
_cell.angle_gamma   90.00
#
_symmetry.space_group_name_H-M   'P 1'
#
loop_
_entity.id
_entity.type
_entity.pdbx_description
1 polymer ?
#
loop_
_entity_poly.entity_id
_entity_poly.type
_entity_poly.pdbx_seq_one_letter_code
_entity_poly.pdbx_strand_id
1 'polypeptide(L)'
;ATPITEKPLSRVYRSSLNFLITHRWAGIALTVVICIVSVLSVSQAGMELIPEMDEGQVSVTVSMPNGSTMEDTAAIEDRIAAIAVDTIPELEQIYYSTGSSTSIMSSSSGASVTISLVDLDQRDRSSADIAKQLRHDLQDIAGCELTVSTSSTMSMSTDSDISVELTGDDYDQLAETADDLANQISALPDAINVESSAGEQTPRVAVKINRENASRFGLNAATIGGLVRGELTGSTATTLRMNGEEYDVTVAGDEDVATSLDALRSMQIPTMTGGTVPLSMVADVYTELSPQSIVRKNQKETVTITGESESGDSNAIKAAVDDIVAKYELPDGVEVGEGDTAASQIAETTGTLMLALAVAILLVYFILATQFNSFSLPIAIMLILPIGLLGSMILLWPTGNHVSMVALLGVIILAGTVVNSSIVLIDYTLQRRQRGEDKNTAILNACPRRVRPVLMTAMTTILGLVPMVCSSGEGSEMMKPMGVVMMTGMVISTIATLFITPVYYSLTDSVASRLSGLFKKIKLPKFNFHKKNPQQ
;
A
#
# COMPACT_ATOMS: atom_id res chain seq x y z
N ALA A 1 -28.62 -28.13 -46.19
CA ALA A 1 -27.44 -27.81 -45.35
C ALA A 1 -26.19 -28.05 -46.20
N THR A 2 -25.59 -27.01 -46.74
CA THR A 2 -24.34 -27.09 -47.50
C THR A 2 -23.25 -27.69 -46.61
N PRO A 3 -22.48 -28.69 -47.08
CA PRO A 3 -21.36 -29.24 -46.37
C PRO A 3 -20.28 -28.12 -46.26
N ILE A 4 -20.06 -27.68 -45.05
CA ILE A 4 -19.02 -26.72 -44.75
C ILE A 4 -17.70 -27.43 -44.96
N THR A 5 -16.93 -27.00 -45.96
CA THR A 5 -15.53 -27.40 -46.15
C THR A 5 -14.78 -27.06 -44.84
N GLU A 6 -14.57 -28.08 -44.00
CA GLU A 6 -13.89 -27.93 -42.71
C GLU A 6 -12.44 -27.49 -42.99
N LYS A 7 -12.13 -26.24 -42.61
CA LYS A 7 -10.74 -25.75 -42.65
C LYS A 7 -9.88 -26.65 -41.74
N PRO A 8 -8.61 -26.92 -42.10
CA PRO A 8 -7.74 -27.85 -41.36
C PRO A 8 -7.68 -27.53 -39.84
N LEU A 9 -7.72 -26.27 -39.48
CA LEU A 9 -7.71 -25.82 -38.08
C LEU A 9 -8.96 -26.28 -37.29
N SER A 10 -10.15 -26.25 -37.91
CA SER A 10 -11.38 -26.69 -37.26
C SER A 10 -11.44 -28.21 -37.07
N ARG A 11 -10.78 -28.97 -37.94
CA ARG A 11 -10.67 -30.41 -37.83
C ARG A 11 -9.75 -30.84 -36.69
N VAL A 12 -8.58 -30.20 -36.56
CA VAL A 12 -7.62 -30.41 -35.45
C VAL A 12 -8.31 -30.07 -34.11
N TYR A 13 -8.94 -28.89 -34.00
CA TYR A 13 -9.64 -28.47 -32.80
C TYR A 13 -10.77 -29.47 -32.41
N ARG A 14 -11.57 -29.93 -33.38
CA ARG A 14 -12.63 -30.89 -33.14
C ARG A 14 -12.10 -32.24 -32.65
N SER A 15 -10.98 -32.71 -33.18
CA SER A 15 -10.31 -33.94 -32.74
C SER A 15 -9.80 -33.82 -31.31
N SER A 16 -9.11 -32.72 -30.97
CA SER A 16 -8.59 -32.45 -29.62
C SER A 16 -9.73 -32.31 -28.61
N LEU A 17 -10.85 -31.64 -28.99
CA LEU A 17 -12.01 -31.49 -28.15
C LEU A 17 -12.70 -32.84 -27.91
N ASN A 18 -12.85 -33.69 -28.93
CA ASN A 18 -13.42 -35.02 -28.80
C ASN A 18 -12.58 -35.90 -27.86
N PHE A 19 -11.25 -35.84 -27.96
CA PHE A 19 -10.33 -36.50 -27.02
C PHE A 19 -10.58 -36.07 -25.57
N LEU A 20 -10.67 -34.75 -25.30
CA LEU A 20 -10.90 -34.21 -23.96
C LEU A 20 -12.27 -34.54 -23.39
N ILE A 21 -13.34 -34.57 -24.22
CA ILE A 21 -14.70 -34.98 -23.80
C ILE A 21 -14.73 -36.46 -23.44
N THR A 22 -13.98 -37.29 -24.19
CA THR A 22 -13.89 -38.74 -23.93
C THR A 22 -13.05 -39.03 -22.69
N HIS A 23 -11.91 -38.32 -22.53
CA HIS A 23 -11.00 -38.47 -21.41
C HIS A 23 -11.13 -37.27 -20.44
N ARG A 24 -12.28 -37.16 -19.74
CA ARG A 24 -12.58 -36.01 -18.86
C ARG A 24 -11.55 -35.74 -17.79
N TRP A 25 -10.85 -36.79 -17.33
CA TRP A 25 -9.77 -36.66 -16.35
C TRP A 25 -8.57 -35.86 -16.89
N ALA A 26 -8.29 -35.88 -18.19
CA ALA A 26 -7.23 -35.09 -18.78
C ALA A 26 -7.49 -33.58 -18.67
N GLY A 27 -8.74 -33.13 -18.81
CA GLY A 27 -9.10 -31.75 -18.60
C GLY A 27 -8.94 -31.30 -17.13
N ILE A 28 -9.33 -32.16 -16.17
CA ILE A 28 -9.15 -31.89 -14.74
C ILE A 28 -7.64 -31.88 -14.39
N ALA A 29 -6.86 -32.84 -14.90
CA ALA A 29 -5.42 -32.91 -14.67
C ALA A 29 -4.72 -31.65 -15.19
N LEU A 30 -5.09 -31.16 -16.37
CA LEU A 30 -4.56 -29.91 -16.93
C LEU A 30 -4.86 -28.71 -16.03
N THR A 31 -6.08 -28.62 -15.49
CA THR A 31 -6.46 -27.58 -14.53
C THR A 31 -5.58 -27.62 -13.29
N VAL A 32 -5.41 -28.80 -12.70
CA VAL A 32 -4.59 -28.98 -11.49
C VAL A 32 -3.13 -28.58 -11.76
N VAL A 33 -2.56 -28.93 -12.91
CA VAL A 33 -1.20 -28.55 -13.29
C VAL A 33 -1.08 -27.03 -13.40
N ILE A 34 -2.03 -26.35 -14.06
CA ILE A 34 -2.03 -24.87 -14.16
C ILE A 34 -2.08 -24.25 -12.75
N CYS A 35 -2.96 -24.76 -11.87
CA CYS A 35 -3.06 -24.24 -10.50
C CYS A 35 -1.76 -24.45 -9.70
N ILE A 36 -1.12 -25.61 -9.81
CA ILE A 36 0.15 -25.89 -9.13
C ILE A 36 1.26 -24.95 -9.63
N VAL A 37 1.40 -24.79 -10.94
CA VAL A 37 2.39 -23.90 -11.53
C VAL A 37 2.15 -22.46 -11.11
N SER A 38 0.88 -22.02 -11.05
CA SER A 38 0.51 -20.68 -10.59
C SER A 38 0.89 -20.44 -9.13
N VAL A 39 0.60 -21.38 -8.23
CA VAL A 39 0.95 -21.27 -6.81
C VAL A 39 2.46 -21.21 -6.64
N LEU A 40 3.21 -22.03 -7.37
CA LEU A 40 4.68 -21.99 -7.36
C LEU A 40 5.22 -20.64 -7.89
N SER A 41 4.61 -20.08 -8.93
CA SER A 41 5.00 -18.77 -9.45
C SER A 41 4.75 -17.65 -8.43
N VAL A 42 3.60 -17.66 -7.76
CA VAL A 42 3.25 -16.67 -6.72
C VAL A 42 4.20 -16.76 -5.53
N SER A 43 4.55 -17.99 -5.09
CA SER A 43 5.46 -18.17 -3.95
C SER A 43 6.88 -17.67 -4.23
N GLN A 44 7.28 -17.54 -5.48
CA GLN A 44 8.60 -17.02 -5.90
C GLN A 44 8.57 -15.53 -6.24
N ALA A 45 7.39 -14.98 -6.53
CA ALA A 45 7.25 -13.59 -6.99
C ALA A 45 7.37 -12.56 -5.85
N GLY A 46 7.18 -12.97 -4.57
CA GLY A 46 7.10 -12.04 -3.45
C GLY A 46 5.79 -11.23 -3.45
N MET A 47 5.55 -10.53 -2.35
CA MET A 47 4.40 -9.64 -2.20
C MET A 47 4.87 -8.24 -1.84
N GLU A 48 4.27 -7.23 -2.47
CA GLU A 48 4.51 -5.82 -2.19
C GLU A 48 3.16 -5.07 -2.17
N LEU A 49 3.07 -3.98 -1.42
CA LEU A 49 1.83 -3.21 -1.37
C LEU A 49 1.68 -2.38 -2.65
N ILE A 50 2.67 -1.56 -2.91
CA ILE A 50 2.77 -0.69 -4.10
C ILE A 50 4.14 -0.96 -4.72
N PRO A 51 4.24 -1.18 -6.04
CA PRO A 51 5.52 -1.31 -6.72
C PRO A 51 6.39 -0.06 -6.49
N GLU A 52 7.67 -0.26 -6.22
CA GLU A 52 8.61 0.85 -6.16
C GLU A 52 8.63 1.57 -7.52
N MET A 53 8.38 2.87 -7.47
CA MET A 53 8.42 3.72 -8.66
C MET A 53 9.77 4.41 -8.72
N ASP A 54 10.41 4.35 -9.87
CA ASP A 54 11.63 5.09 -10.13
C ASP A 54 11.28 6.48 -10.71
N GLU A 55 11.06 7.45 -9.81
CA GLU A 55 10.74 8.84 -10.15
C GLU A 55 12.00 9.69 -10.45
N GLY A 56 13.18 9.07 -10.55
CA GLY A 56 14.42 9.78 -10.80
C GLY A 56 14.86 10.69 -9.65
N GLN A 57 14.39 10.45 -8.42
CA GLN A 57 14.71 11.26 -7.27
C GLN A 57 15.28 10.44 -6.12
N VAL A 58 16.36 10.95 -5.52
CA VAL A 58 16.95 10.40 -4.29
C VAL A 58 16.94 11.51 -3.24
N SER A 59 16.36 11.24 -2.08
CA SER A 59 16.32 12.18 -0.96
C SER A 59 17.26 11.74 0.15
N VAL A 60 18.07 12.67 0.60
CA VAL A 60 18.92 12.49 1.79
C VAL A 60 18.37 13.38 2.89
N THR A 61 17.75 12.77 3.89
CA THR A 61 17.29 13.47 5.09
C THR A 61 18.45 13.59 6.08
N VAL A 62 18.67 14.80 6.56
CA VAL A 62 19.73 15.11 7.52
C VAL A 62 19.09 15.40 8.87
N SER A 63 19.33 14.55 9.85
CA SER A 63 18.91 14.75 11.23
C SER A 63 20.11 15.24 12.04
N MET A 64 20.04 16.49 12.49
CA MET A 64 21.11 17.10 13.27
C MET A 64 20.82 16.95 14.77
N PRO A 65 21.86 16.83 15.61
CA PRO A 65 21.72 16.86 17.06
C PRO A 65 21.00 18.13 17.55
N ASN A 66 20.25 18.02 18.64
CA ASN A 66 19.55 19.13 19.23
C ASN A 66 20.51 20.29 19.61
N GLY A 67 20.19 21.50 19.14
CA GLY A 67 21.02 22.69 19.36
C GLY A 67 21.94 23.04 18.20
N SER A 68 21.95 22.29 17.11
CA SER A 68 22.67 22.63 15.89
C SER A 68 22.12 23.89 15.25
N THR A 69 22.99 24.70 14.68
CA THR A 69 22.58 25.93 13.98
C THR A 69 22.18 25.62 12.54
N MET A 70 21.43 26.54 11.93
CA MET A 70 21.07 26.43 10.50
C MET A 70 22.33 26.46 9.61
N GLU A 71 23.39 27.17 10.05
CA GLU A 71 24.67 27.23 9.33
C GLU A 71 25.40 25.88 9.37
N ASP A 72 25.37 25.17 10.51
CA ASP A 72 25.96 23.83 10.64
C ASP A 72 25.22 22.83 9.74
N THR A 73 23.91 22.95 9.70
CA THR A 73 23.07 22.10 8.84
C THR A 73 23.36 22.33 7.36
N ALA A 74 23.40 23.59 6.94
CA ALA A 74 23.74 23.96 5.56
C ALA A 74 25.16 23.50 5.15
N ALA A 75 26.13 23.53 6.08
CA ALA A 75 27.46 23.00 5.80
C ALA A 75 27.49 21.49 5.55
N ILE A 76 26.62 20.73 6.22
CA ILE A 76 26.47 19.28 5.97
C ILE A 76 25.76 19.04 4.61
N GLU A 77 24.70 19.80 4.30
CA GLU A 77 24.00 19.71 3.00
C GLU A 77 24.97 20.01 1.84
N ASP A 78 25.82 21.03 1.95
CA ASP A 78 26.86 21.36 0.96
C ASP A 78 27.86 20.22 0.77
N ARG A 79 28.24 19.52 1.85
CA ARG A 79 29.13 18.35 1.75
C ARG A 79 28.46 17.17 1.05
N ILE A 80 27.18 16.92 1.36
CA ILE A 80 26.39 15.87 0.69
C ILE A 80 26.30 16.17 -0.80
N ALA A 81 25.97 17.41 -1.15
CA ALA A 81 25.88 17.82 -2.55
C ALA A 81 27.22 17.71 -3.29
N ALA A 82 28.33 18.07 -2.66
CA ALA A 82 29.65 17.93 -3.26
C ALA A 82 29.98 16.45 -3.56
N ILE A 83 29.67 15.54 -2.64
CA ILE A 83 29.83 14.09 -2.85
C ILE A 83 28.91 13.61 -3.97
N ALA A 84 27.64 14.03 -3.99
CA ALA A 84 26.69 13.65 -5.01
C ALA A 84 27.14 14.09 -6.42
N VAL A 85 27.66 15.32 -6.57
CA VAL A 85 28.19 15.84 -7.84
C VAL A 85 29.39 15.04 -8.33
N ASP A 86 30.25 14.56 -7.41
CA ASP A 86 31.46 13.81 -7.76
C ASP A 86 31.17 12.33 -8.09
N THR A 87 30.15 11.73 -7.44
CA THR A 87 29.87 10.28 -7.52
C THR A 87 28.74 9.91 -8.44
N ILE A 88 27.83 10.84 -8.79
CA ILE A 88 26.62 10.57 -9.59
C ILE A 88 26.70 11.29 -10.93
N PRO A 89 27.14 10.63 -12.00
CA PRO A 89 27.20 11.23 -13.35
C PRO A 89 25.80 11.49 -13.97
N GLU A 90 24.76 10.82 -13.50
CA GLU A 90 23.37 10.96 -13.95
C GLU A 90 22.60 12.07 -13.25
N LEU A 91 23.29 12.92 -12.48
CA LEU A 91 22.72 14.04 -11.78
C LEU A 91 22.22 15.13 -12.75
N GLU A 92 20.96 15.57 -12.60
CA GLU A 92 20.40 16.70 -13.31
C GLU A 92 20.36 17.94 -12.43
N GLN A 93 19.83 17.83 -11.21
CA GLN A 93 19.62 18.95 -10.31
C GLN A 93 19.68 18.54 -8.84
N ILE A 94 20.10 19.46 -7.96
CA ILE A 94 20.07 19.27 -6.49
C ILE A 94 19.21 20.36 -5.87
N TYR A 95 18.31 19.97 -4.97
CA TYR A 95 17.48 20.87 -4.18
C TYR A 95 17.83 20.74 -2.72
N TYR A 96 17.95 21.87 -2.04
CA TYR A 96 18.11 21.93 -0.60
C TYR A 96 16.82 22.38 0.06
N SER A 97 16.49 21.79 1.18
CA SER A 97 15.39 22.20 2.03
C SER A 97 15.88 22.21 3.47
N THR A 98 16.32 23.38 3.94
CA THR A 98 16.84 23.57 5.29
C THR A 98 15.79 24.29 6.13
N GLY A 99 15.46 23.75 7.30
CA GLY A 99 14.56 24.38 8.26
C GLY A 99 13.31 23.59 8.59
N SER A 100 12.49 24.14 9.49
CA SER A 100 11.22 23.56 9.92
C SER A 100 10.18 23.62 8.82
N SER A 101 9.90 22.50 8.15
CA SER A 101 8.73 22.41 7.30
C SER A 101 7.48 22.25 8.18
N THR A 102 6.66 23.28 8.25
CA THR A 102 5.33 23.23 8.84
C THR A 102 4.39 22.48 7.87
N SER A 103 4.67 21.23 7.61
CA SER A 103 3.71 20.35 6.95
C SER A 103 2.70 19.86 7.99
N ILE A 104 1.42 19.90 7.65
CA ILE A 104 0.32 19.49 8.54
C ILE A 104 0.46 18.00 8.96
N MET A 105 1.33 17.24 8.32
CA MET A 105 1.52 15.79 8.55
C MET A 105 2.87 15.40 9.18
N SER A 106 3.86 16.29 9.25
CA SER A 106 5.13 16.00 9.92
C SER A 106 5.76 17.28 10.46
N SER A 107 5.96 17.34 11.77
CA SER A 107 6.73 18.39 12.45
C SER A 107 8.17 17.89 12.65
N SER A 108 8.87 17.48 11.60
CA SER A 108 10.29 17.20 11.70
C SER A 108 11.06 18.47 11.35
N SER A 109 11.85 18.97 12.30
CA SER A 109 12.90 19.94 12.03
C SER A 109 14.04 19.20 11.35
N GLY A 110 13.87 18.84 10.08
CA GLY A 110 14.87 18.13 9.31
C GLY A 110 15.31 18.95 8.10
N ALA A 111 16.55 18.84 7.77
CA ALA A 111 17.08 19.29 6.50
C ALA A 111 17.04 18.13 5.50
N SER A 112 16.82 18.42 4.24
CA SER A 112 16.84 17.42 3.19
C SER A 112 17.52 17.91 1.93
N VAL A 113 18.33 17.03 1.35
CA VAL A 113 18.94 17.23 0.02
C VAL A 113 18.25 16.29 -0.94
N THR A 114 17.49 16.84 -1.89
CA THR A 114 16.84 16.07 -2.94
C THR A 114 17.68 16.16 -4.22
N ILE A 115 18.09 15.01 -4.70
CA ILE A 115 18.90 14.82 -5.89
C ILE A 115 17.97 14.34 -7.01
N SER A 116 17.78 15.17 -8.04
CA SER A 116 17.04 14.84 -9.25
C SER A 116 17.99 14.25 -10.28
N LEU A 117 17.64 13.11 -10.84
CA LEU A 117 18.40 12.37 -11.84
C LEU A 117 17.82 12.65 -13.22
N VAL A 118 18.62 12.41 -14.26
CA VAL A 118 18.13 12.43 -15.65
C VAL A 118 17.07 11.35 -15.87
N ASP A 119 16.22 11.55 -16.89
CA ASP A 119 15.16 10.61 -17.25
C ASP A 119 15.66 9.16 -17.33
N LEU A 120 14.78 8.21 -16.99
CA LEU A 120 15.08 6.77 -16.98
C LEU A 120 15.64 6.26 -18.31
N ASP A 121 15.24 6.86 -19.43
CA ASP A 121 15.72 6.52 -20.79
C ASP A 121 17.18 6.97 -21.04
N GLN A 122 17.73 7.85 -20.20
CA GLN A 122 19.07 8.44 -20.36
C GLN A 122 20.08 7.90 -19.36
N ARG A 123 19.67 7.01 -18.45
CA ARG A 123 20.51 6.42 -17.41
C ARG A 123 20.44 4.89 -17.40
N ASP A 124 21.55 4.27 -17.04
CA ASP A 124 21.67 2.81 -16.96
C ASP A 124 21.35 2.27 -15.54
N ARG A 125 21.43 3.15 -14.50
CA ARG A 125 21.23 2.77 -13.09
C ARG A 125 19.87 3.25 -12.58
N SER A 126 19.24 2.42 -11.75
CA SER A 126 18.00 2.81 -11.06
C SER A 126 18.27 3.82 -9.93
N SER A 127 17.24 4.59 -9.53
CA SER A 127 17.35 5.46 -8.33
C SER A 127 17.68 4.68 -7.08
N ALA A 128 17.21 3.42 -6.96
CA ALA A 128 17.52 2.53 -5.85
C ALA A 128 19.00 2.13 -5.80
N ASP A 129 19.62 1.86 -6.97
CA ASP A 129 21.06 1.53 -7.03
C ASP A 129 21.92 2.74 -6.67
N ILE A 130 21.51 3.93 -7.12
CA ILE A 130 22.19 5.20 -6.80
C ILE A 130 22.06 5.52 -5.30
N ALA A 131 20.86 5.31 -4.72
CA ALA A 131 20.64 5.49 -3.30
C ALA A 131 21.51 4.56 -2.44
N LYS A 132 21.66 3.29 -2.84
CA LYS A 132 22.56 2.32 -2.18
C LYS A 132 24.03 2.77 -2.24
N GLN A 133 24.49 3.24 -3.39
CA GLN A 133 25.84 3.78 -3.54
C GLN A 133 26.02 5.01 -2.67
N LEU A 134 25.09 5.96 -2.74
CA LEU A 134 25.15 7.19 -1.97
C LEU A 134 25.15 6.94 -0.46
N ARG A 135 24.36 5.99 0.02
CA ARG A 135 24.36 5.55 1.43
C ARG A 135 25.75 5.06 1.87
N HIS A 136 26.45 4.36 1.00
CA HIS A 136 27.81 3.91 1.28
C HIS A 136 28.81 5.10 1.29
N ASP A 137 28.69 6.00 0.32
CA ASP A 137 29.61 7.14 0.17
C ASP A 137 29.43 8.20 1.27
N LEU A 138 28.24 8.26 1.90
CA LEU A 138 27.91 9.18 2.99
C LEU A 138 28.22 8.64 4.40
N GLN A 139 28.62 7.37 4.56
CA GLN A 139 28.89 6.76 5.87
C GLN A 139 29.98 7.47 6.68
N ASP A 140 30.92 8.15 6.01
CA ASP A 140 32.03 8.86 6.65
C ASP A 140 31.67 10.26 7.17
N ILE A 141 30.42 10.71 6.99
CA ILE A 141 29.98 12.00 7.53
C ILE A 141 29.57 11.82 8.98
N ALA A 142 30.42 12.34 9.88
CA ALA A 142 30.19 12.33 11.32
C ALA A 142 29.44 13.59 11.79
N GLY A 143 28.67 13.47 12.88
CA GLY A 143 28.00 14.59 13.54
C GLY A 143 26.51 14.78 13.16
N CYS A 144 25.96 13.94 12.32
CA CYS A 144 24.55 13.92 11.98
C CYS A 144 24.12 12.49 11.65
N GLU A 145 22.82 12.23 11.70
CA GLU A 145 22.19 11.02 11.21
C GLU A 145 21.68 11.27 9.79
N LEU A 146 22.05 10.39 8.87
CA LEU A 146 21.72 10.52 7.45
C LEU A 146 20.85 9.34 7.01
N THR A 147 19.65 9.64 6.54
CA THR A 147 18.75 8.66 5.95
C THR A 147 18.65 8.91 4.44
N VAL A 148 19.12 7.94 3.65
CA VAL A 148 19.03 8.00 2.18
C VAL A 148 17.86 7.16 1.72
N SER A 149 16.90 7.78 1.08
CA SER A 149 15.69 7.14 0.54
C SER A 149 15.47 7.52 -0.93
N THR A 150 14.83 6.64 -1.67
CA THR A 150 14.27 7.01 -2.98
C THR A 150 12.95 7.74 -2.75
N SER A 151 12.81 8.96 -3.29
CA SER A 151 11.54 9.66 -3.24
C SER A 151 10.57 9.02 -4.21
N SER A 152 9.57 8.31 -3.71
CA SER A 152 8.36 8.07 -4.47
C SER A 152 7.22 8.84 -3.83
N THR A 153 6.51 9.61 -4.63
CA THR A 153 5.37 10.44 -4.19
C THR A 153 4.25 9.62 -3.52
N MET A 154 4.29 8.30 -3.69
CA MET A 154 3.34 7.34 -3.12
C MET A 154 3.94 6.40 -2.06
N SER A 155 5.17 6.60 -1.61
CA SER A 155 5.67 5.89 -0.42
C SER A 155 4.82 6.30 0.77
N MET A 156 3.84 5.49 1.08
CA MET A 156 3.28 5.51 2.43
C MET A 156 4.40 5.03 3.35
N SER A 157 4.82 5.88 4.26
CA SER A 157 5.92 5.68 5.21
C SER A 157 5.65 4.50 6.16
N THR A 158 5.72 3.30 5.65
CA THR A 158 5.59 2.03 6.39
C THR A 158 6.70 1.07 5.99
N ASP A 159 7.91 1.60 5.77
CA ASP A 159 9.07 0.77 5.42
C ASP A 159 9.71 0.09 6.64
N SER A 160 9.12 0.22 7.84
CA SER A 160 9.62 -0.49 9.01
C SER A 160 9.17 -1.96 9.02
N ASP A 161 10.13 -2.87 9.00
CA ASP A 161 9.90 -4.31 9.16
C ASP A 161 9.47 -4.66 10.60
N ILE A 162 9.93 -3.84 11.55
CA ILE A 162 9.61 -3.93 12.97
C ILE A 162 8.70 -2.76 13.32
N SER A 163 7.54 -3.05 13.90
CA SER A 163 6.66 -2.04 14.46
C SER A 163 5.89 -2.63 15.64
N VAL A 164 6.17 -2.13 16.84
CA VAL A 164 5.49 -2.51 18.08
C VAL A 164 4.81 -1.26 18.65
N GLU A 165 3.50 -1.32 18.80
CA GLU A 165 2.70 -0.22 19.35
C GLU A 165 2.40 -0.48 20.82
N LEU A 166 2.82 0.43 21.70
CA LEU A 166 2.49 0.42 23.11
C LEU A 166 1.42 1.47 23.38
N THR A 167 0.35 1.10 24.08
CA THR A 167 -0.74 2.00 24.43
C THR A 167 -1.02 1.97 25.92
N GLY A 168 -1.29 3.14 26.50
CA GLY A 168 -1.58 3.27 27.94
C GLY A 168 -2.10 4.64 28.29
N ASP A 169 -2.29 4.88 29.60
CA ASP A 169 -2.81 6.13 30.13
C ASP A 169 -1.70 7.03 30.72
N ASP A 170 -0.48 6.51 30.89
CA ASP A 170 0.69 7.21 31.45
C ASP A 170 1.84 7.19 30.43
N TYR A 171 2.14 8.36 29.87
CA TYR A 171 3.19 8.52 28.86
C TYR A 171 4.60 8.20 29.38
N ASP A 172 4.91 8.59 30.63
CA ASP A 172 6.25 8.38 31.17
C ASP A 172 6.54 6.88 31.35
N GLN A 173 5.52 6.12 31.80
CA GLN A 173 5.62 4.67 31.90
C GLN A 173 5.71 3.99 30.53
N LEU A 174 4.96 4.51 29.53
CA LEU A 174 5.04 4.02 28.15
C LEU A 174 6.44 4.26 27.56
N ALA A 175 7.00 5.45 27.75
CA ALA A 175 8.31 5.81 27.24
C ALA A 175 9.41 4.90 27.82
N GLU A 176 9.43 4.71 29.15
CA GLU A 176 10.39 3.81 29.82
C GLU A 176 10.26 2.37 29.31
N THR A 177 9.03 1.88 29.16
CA THR A 177 8.76 0.53 28.63
C THR A 177 9.20 0.39 27.17
N ALA A 178 8.97 1.43 26.35
CA ALA A 178 9.36 1.46 24.95
C ALA A 178 10.88 1.47 24.78
N ASP A 179 11.59 2.23 25.60
CA ASP A 179 13.06 2.31 25.56
C ASP A 179 13.68 0.96 25.98
N ASP A 180 13.14 0.31 27.01
CA ASP A 180 13.59 -1.02 27.42
C ASP A 180 13.36 -2.08 26.34
N LEU A 181 12.20 -2.08 25.70
CA LEU A 181 11.88 -2.99 24.62
C LEU A 181 12.73 -2.69 23.36
N ALA A 182 12.90 -1.43 23.01
CA ALA A 182 13.75 -1.02 21.89
C ALA A 182 15.20 -1.49 22.07
N ASN A 183 15.75 -1.39 23.29
CA ASN A 183 17.07 -1.90 23.63
C ASN A 183 17.17 -3.43 23.51
N GLN A 184 16.11 -4.17 23.85
CA GLN A 184 16.11 -5.63 23.71
C GLN A 184 15.97 -6.04 22.24
N ILE A 185 15.15 -5.32 21.45
CA ILE A 185 14.97 -5.57 20.01
C ILE A 185 16.26 -5.23 19.26
N SER A 186 16.94 -4.13 19.59
CA SER A 186 18.20 -3.74 18.97
C SER A 186 19.35 -4.74 19.24
N ALA A 187 19.23 -5.58 20.27
CA ALA A 187 20.16 -6.66 20.54
C ALA A 187 20.00 -7.87 19.60
N LEU A 188 18.97 -7.93 18.79
CA LEU A 188 18.79 -8.97 17.77
C LEU A 188 19.80 -8.79 16.64
N PRO A 189 20.44 -9.86 16.15
CA PRO A 189 21.49 -9.77 15.14
C PRO A 189 21.03 -9.20 13.78
N ASP A 190 19.73 -9.23 13.50
CA ASP A 190 19.11 -8.82 12.24
C ASP A 190 18.32 -7.52 12.36
N ALA A 191 18.26 -6.90 13.54
CA ALA A 191 17.54 -5.65 13.77
C ALA A 191 18.51 -4.46 13.61
N ILE A 192 18.14 -3.52 12.74
CA ILE A 192 18.87 -2.26 12.52
C ILE A 192 17.91 -1.08 12.63
N ASN A 193 18.45 0.10 12.94
CA ASN A 193 17.69 1.36 13.03
C ASN A 193 16.47 1.25 13.96
N VAL A 194 16.65 0.59 15.13
CA VAL A 194 15.55 0.45 16.09
C VAL A 194 15.41 1.73 16.89
N GLU A 195 14.27 2.41 16.73
CA GLU A 195 13.96 3.67 17.37
C GLU A 195 12.61 3.62 18.08
N SER A 196 12.51 4.37 19.18
CA SER A 196 11.24 4.60 19.89
C SER A 196 10.68 5.97 19.52
N SER A 197 9.39 6.04 19.22
CA SER A 197 8.70 7.33 18.99
C SER A 197 8.56 8.19 20.24
N ALA A 198 8.85 7.65 21.43
CA ALA A 198 9.02 8.44 22.64
C ALA A 198 10.20 9.42 22.52
N GLY A 199 11.21 9.03 21.73
CA GLY A 199 12.33 9.84 21.31
C GLY A 199 13.17 10.38 22.47
N GLU A 200 14.29 11.01 22.15
CA GLU A 200 15.03 11.79 23.13
C GLU A 200 14.18 12.98 23.58
N GLN A 201 14.03 13.10 24.89
CA GLN A 201 13.40 14.29 25.46
C GLN A 201 14.25 15.52 25.13
N THR A 202 13.64 16.49 24.45
CA THR A 202 14.34 17.73 24.10
C THR A 202 14.26 18.75 25.23
N PRO A 203 15.36 19.41 25.58
CA PRO A 203 15.33 20.51 26.54
C PRO A 203 14.56 21.69 25.95
N ARG A 204 13.50 22.12 26.60
CA ARG A 204 12.72 23.30 26.23
C ARG A 204 12.68 24.31 27.37
N VAL A 205 12.52 25.57 27.03
CA VAL A 205 12.30 26.62 28.01
C VAL A 205 10.83 26.73 28.36
N ALA A 206 10.48 26.38 29.60
CA ALA A 206 9.13 26.50 30.12
C ALA A 206 8.92 27.84 30.82
N VAL A 207 7.84 28.54 30.48
CA VAL A 207 7.43 29.80 31.12
C VAL A 207 6.15 29.55 31.90
N LYS A 208 6.27 29.24 33.20
CA LYS A 208 5.14 28.97 34.09
C LYS A 208 4.62 30.26 34.71
N ILE A 209 3.51 30.77 34.22
CA ILE A 209 2.96 32.04 34.64
C ILE A 209 2.32 31.91 36.04
N ASN A 210 2.76 32.78 36.96
CA ASN A 210 2.15 32.95 38.28
C ASN A 210 0.92 33.87 38.16
N ARG A 211 -0.27 33.24 38.13
CA ARG A 211 -1.53 33.96 37.89
C ARG A 211 -1.83 35.01 38.97
N GLU A 212 -1.44 34.76 40.22
CA GLU A 212 -1.69 35.68 41.32
C GLU A 212 -0.84 36.95 41.15
N ASN A 213 0.46 36.80 40.90
CA ASN A 213 1.35 37.91 40.65
C ASN A 213 0.99 38.69 39.38
N ALA A 214 0.68 37.99 38.30
CA ALA A 214 0.28 38.59 37.02
C ALA A 214 -0.99 39.46 37.19
N SER A 215 -2.00 38.98 37.95
CA SER A 215 -3.25 39.73 38.18
C SER A 215 -3.02 41.02 38.95
N ARG A 216 -2.01 41.11 39.88
CA ARG A 216 -1.67 42.34 40.63
C ARG A 216 -1.18 43.46 39.70
N PHE A 217 -0.58 43.10 38.56
CA PHE A 217 -0.12 44.05 37.54
C PHE A 217 -1.12 44.24 36.39
N GLY A 218 -2.35 43.67 36.51
CA GLY A 218 -3.38 43.73 35.48
C GLY A 218 -3.08 42.87 34.25
N LEU A 219 -2.17 41.89 34.39
CA LEU A 219 -1.77 40.99 33.32
C LEU A 219 -2.48 39.64 33.42
N ASN A 220 -2.73 39.01 32.29
CA ASN A 220 -3.25 37.65 32.21
C ASN A 220 -2.29 36.75 31.40
N ALA A 221 -2.50 35.44 31.49
CA ALA A 221 -1.61 34.47 30.83
C ALA A 221 -1.54 34.66 29.32
N ALA A 222 -2.67 34.99 28.67
CA ALA A 222 -2.69 35.18 27.21
C ALA A 222 -1.90 36.43 26.79
N THR A 223 -1.98 37.53 27.55
CA THR A 223 -1.22 38.75 27.29
C THR A 223 0.30 38.49 27.44
N ILE A 224 0.72 37.84 28.54
CA ILE A 224 2.11 37.52 28.79
C ILE A 224 2.64 36.59 27.69
N GLY A 225 1.93 35.50 27.37
CA GLY A 225 2.31 34.55 26.33
C GLY A 225 2.37 35.19 24.94
N GLY A 226 1.43 36.08 24.62
CA GLY A 226 1.45 36.86 23.37
C GLY A 226 2.66 37.79 23.25
N LEU A 227 3.03 38.47 24.34
CA LEU A 227 4.22 39.35 24.35
C LEU A 227 5.50 38.54 24.24
N VAL A 228 5.65 37.46 25.02
CA VAL A 228 6.82 36.57 24.93
C VAL A 228 6.96 35.99 23.53
N ARG A 229 5.84 35.51 22.92
CA ARG A 229 5.88 35.03 21.55
C ARG A 229 6.28 36.13 20.55
N GLY A 230 5.71 37.33 20.68
CA GLY A 230 6.01 38.44 19.79
C GLY A 230 7.48 38.84 19.83
N GLU A 231 8.11 38.75 21.03
CA GLU A 231 9.54 39.04 21.22
C GLU A 231 10.45 37.94 20.64
N LEU A 232 10.08 36.67 20.82
CA LEU A 232 10.88 35.53 20.38
C LEU A 232 10.73 35.21 18.87
N THR A 233 9.51 35.23 18.35
CA THR A 233 9.24 34.86 16.94
C THR A 233 8.94 36.03 16.02
N GLY A 234 8.78 37.21 16.61
CA GLY A 234 8.32 38.40 15.90
C GLY A 234 6.84 38.34 15.52
N SER A 235 6.36 39.42 14.95
CA SER A 235 5.03 39.54 14.37
C SER A 235 5.09 40.30 13.06
N THR A 236 4.36 39.85 12.04
CA THR A 236 4.22 40.61 10.79
C THR A 236 3.44 41.87 11.04
N ALA A 237 4.13 43.03 10.97
CA ALA A 237 3.54 44.32 11.23
C ALA A 237 2.84 44.90 10.01
N THR A 238 3.36 44.66 8.81
CA THR A 238 2.83 45.11 7.54
C THR A 238 3.42 44.33 6.39
N THR A 239 2.82 44.47 5.20
CA THR A 239 3.38 43.92 3.96
C THR A 239 3.82 45.05 3.03
N LEU A 240 5.08 45.02 2.63
CA LEU A 240 5.66 45.99 1.68
C LEU A 240 5.46 45.46 0.24
N ARG A 241 4.85 46.28 -0.60
CA ARG A 241 4.72 45.96 -2.02
C ARG A 241 5.75 46.71 -2.85
N MET A 242 6.68 45.96 -3.45
CA MET A 242 7.72 46.52 -4.33
C MET A 242 7.85 45.67 -5.59
N ASN A 243 7.92 46.34 -6.75
CA ASN A 243 8.15 45.71 -8.07
C ASN A 243 7.12 44.61 -8.45
N GLY A 244 5.90 44.64 -7.89
CA GLY A 244 4.88 43.64 -8.12
C GLY A 244 4.91 42.42 -7.18
N GLU A 245 5.84 42.39 -6.26
CA GLU A 245 5.99 41.37 -5.22
C GLU A 245 5.60 41.92 -3.84
N GLU A 246 5.16 41.06 -2.95
CA GLU A 246 4.78 41.38 -1.58
C GLU A 246 5.81 40.79 -0.62
N TYR A 247 6.36 41.65 0.28
CA TYR A 247 7.32 41.28 1.30
C TYR A 247 6.74 41.54 2.68
N ASP A 248 6.69 40.51 3.51
CA ASP A 248 6.27 40.67 4.91
C ASP A 248 7.33 41.40 5.72
N VAL A 249 6.90 42.44 6.44
CA VAL A 249 7.76 43.17 7.38
C VAL A 249 7.49 42.62 8.77
N THR A 250 8.43 41.83 9.27
CA THR A 250 8.35 41.23 10.62
C THR A 250 9.12 42.11 11.60
N VAL A 251 8.46 42.44 12.71
CA VAL A 251 9.08 43.09 13.87
C VAL A 251 9.30 42.02 14.94
N ALA A 252 10.54 41.80 15.29
CA ALA A 252 10.96 40.90 16.36
C ALA A 252 11.68 41.66 17.47
N GLY A 253 11.82 41.06 18.64
CA GLY A 253 12.62 41.59 19.73
C GLY A 253 14.12 41.49 19.49
N ASP A 254 14.89 41.75 20.51
CA ASP A 254 16.35 41.65 20.47
C ASP A 254 16.78 40.18 20.42
N GLU A 255 17.74 39.84 19.54
CA GLU A 255 18.29 38.48 19.40
C GLU A 255 18.80 37.90 20.73
N ASP A 256 19.30 38.74 21.61
CA ASP A 256 19.80 38.34 22.93
C ASP A 256 18.72 37.69 23.80
N VAL A 257 17.44 38.04 23.63
CA VAL A 257 16.32 37.47 24.38
C VAL A 257 16.03 36.04 23.91
N ALA A 258 16.24 35.75 22.64
CA ALA A 258 16.01 34.40 22.07
C ALA A 258 17.14 33.42 22.43
N THR A 259 18.35 33.92 22.68
CA THR A 259 19.58 33.11 22.89
C THR A 259 19.94 32.89 24.35
N SER A 260 19.42 33.71 25.30
CA SER A 260 19.78 33.66 26.72
C SER A 260 18.57 33.52 27.64
N LEU A 261 18.60 32.48 28.51
CA LEU A 261 17.57 32.28 29.55
C LEU A 261 17.48 33.48 30.53
N ASP A 262 18.60 34.09 30.85
CA ASP A 262 18.66 35.26 31.77
C ASP A 262 18.15 36.53 31.09
N ALA A 263 18.38 36.70 29.80
CA ALA A 263 17.78 37.77 29.02
C ALA A 263 16.27 37.63 28.95
N LEU A 264 15.76 36.43 28.73
CA LEU A 264 14.34 36.15 28.74
C LEU A 264 13.69 36.42 30.12
N ARG A 265 14.35 36.06 31.23
CA ARG A 265 13.90 36.37 32.60
C ARG A 265 13.83 37.86 32.89
N SER A 266 14.73 38.63 32.32
CA SER A 266 14.81 40.10 32.49
C SER A 266 13.95 40.89 31.50
N MET A 267 13.34 40.22 30.53
CA MET A 267 12.44 40.82 29.54
C MET A 267 11.37 41.69 30.20
N GLN A 268 11.18 42.92 29.70
CA GLN A 268 10.26 43.88 30.28
C GLN A 268 8.85 43.72 29.73
N ILE A 269 7.89 43.38 30.60
CA ILE A 269 6.46 43.23 30.25
C ILE A 269 5.73 44.54 30.58
N PRO A 270 5.10 45.21 29.60
CA PRO A 270 4.29 46.40 29.88
C PRO A 270 3.05 46.07 30.67
N THR A 271 2.78 46.88 31.73
CA THR A 271 1.62 46.72 32.59
C THR A 271 0.48 47.63 32.16
N MET A 272 -0.76 47.30 32.52
CA MET A 272 -1.91 48.16 32.27
C MET A 272 -1.85 49.52 32.99
N THR A 273 -1.02 49.65 34.00
CA THR A 273 -0.85 50.87 34.79
C THR A 273 0.21 51.84 34.24
N GLY A 274 0.83 51.51 33.10
CA GLY A 274 1.78 52.35 32.39
C GLY A 274 3.26 52.19 32.81
N GLY A 275 3.56 51.14 33.59
CA GLY A 275 4.94 50.74 33.95
C GLY A 275 5.35 49.47 33.25
N THR A 276 6.60 49.01 33.43
CA THR A 276 7.10 47.71 32.98
C THR A 276 7.54 46.88 34.19
N VAL A 277 7.40 45.58 34.11
CA VAL A 277 7.89 44.61 35.10
C VAL A 277 8.69 43.50 34.39
N PRO A 278 9.78 43.01 34.98
CA PRO A 278 10.51 41.89 34.38
C PRO A 278 9.66 40.63 34.43
N LEU A 279 9.79 39.76 33.39
CA LEU A 279 9.06 38.50 33.26
C LEU A 279 9.23 37.62 34.51
N SER A 280 10.39 37.61 35.14
CA SER A 280 10.67 36.87 36.39
C SER A 280 9.82 37.23 37.58
N MET A 281 9.12 38.41 37.61
CA MET A 281 8.17 38.75 38.65
C MET A 281 6.79 38.14 38.45
N VAL A 282 6.43 37.77 37.22
CA VAL A 282 5.11 37.27 36.83
C VAL A 282 5.10 35.84 36.33
N ALA A 283 6.31 35.26 36.05
CA ALA A 283 6.46 33.90 35.60
C ALA A 283 7.79 33.29 36.10
N ASP A 284 7.78 31.98 36.31
CA ASP A 284 8.99 31.18 36.55
C ASP A 284 9.48 30.66 35.19
N VAL A 285 10.73 30.98 34.83
CA VAL A 285 11.35 30.56 33.58
C VAL A 285 12.44 29.55 33.89
N TYR A 286 12.29 28.32 33.41
CA TYR A 286 13.22 27.22 33.65
C TYR A 286 13.31 26.31 32.43
N THR A 287 14.35 25.49 32.39
CA THR A 287 14.48 24.46 31.35
C THR A 287 13.92 23.16 31.89
N GLU A 288 13.08 22.50 31.08
CA GLU A 288 12.58 21.18 31.35
C GLU A 288 12.78 20.26 30.13
N LEU A 289 12.92 18.97 30.39
CA LEU A 289 12.92 17.96 29.33
C LEU A 289 11.47 17.65 28.97
N SER A 290 11.17 17.57 27.70
CA SER A 290 9.81 17.29 27.24
C SER A 290 9.86 16.48 25.95
N PRO A 291 8.94 15.52 25.77
CA PRO A 291 8.79 14.84 24.49
C PRO A 291 8.40 15.85 23.40
N GLN A 292 8.88 15.62 22.18
CA GLN A 292 8.58 16.49 21.03
C GLN A 292 7.10 16.40 20.64
N SER A 293 6.53 15.20 20.67
CA SER A 293 5.13 14.95 20.37
C SER A 293 4.57 13.84 21.26
N ILE A 294 3.29 13.93 21.56
CA ILE A 294 2.55 12.85 22.23
C ILE A 294 1.44 12.41 21.28
N VAL A 295 1.54 11.18 20.78
CA VAL A 295 0.54 10.59 19.90
C VAL A 295 -0.53 9.91 20.73
N ARG A 296 -1.80 10.08 20.35
CA ARG A 296 -2.92 9.37 20.97
C ARG A 296 -3.74 8.66 19.92
N LYS A 297 -3.96 7.37 20.14
CA LYS A 297 -4.82 6.52 19.31
C LYS A 297 -5.99 6.02 20.16
N ASN A 298 -7.21 6.20 19.70
CA ASN A 298 -8.42 5.83 20.48
C ASN A 298 -8.47 6.42 21.91
N GLN A 299 -8.00 7.66 22.10
CA GLN A 299 -7.94 8.38 23.37
C GLN A 299 -6.88 7.90 24.38
N LYS A 300 -6.13 6.83 24.09
CA LYS A 300 -4.98 6.37 24.85
C LYS A 300 -3.69 6.95 24.26
N GLU A 301 -2.71 7.21 25.09
CA GLU A 301 -1.38 7.59 24.66
C GLU A 301 -0.70 6.40 24.01
N THR A 302 0.09 6.67 22.97
CA THR A 302 0.67 5.64 22.11
C THR A 302 2.12 5.96 21.85
N VAL A 303 2.98 4.97 22.07
CA VAL A 303 4.40 4.99 21.69
C VAL A 303 4.65 3.82 20.76
N THR A 304 5.33 4.08 19.64
CA THR A 304 5.64 3.06 18.64
C THR A 304 7.16 2.84 18.58
N ILE A 305 7.59 1.59 18.60
CA ILE A 305 8.97 1.18 18.35
C ILE A 305 9.04 0.75 16.90
N THR A 306 9.93 1.34 16.12
CA THR A 306 10.14 1.01 14.70
C THR A 306 11.56 0.53 14.46
N GLY A 307 11.78 -0.27 13.42
CA GLY A 307 13.09 -0.76 13.03
C GLY A 307 13.05 -1.51 11.69
N GLU A 308 14.22 -1.83 11.17
CA GLU A 308 14.38 -2.52 9.89
C GLU A 308 15.09 -3.87 10.07
N SER A 309 14.95 -4.78 9.11
CA SER A 309 15.68 -6.04 9.04
C SER A 309 16.88 -5.89 8.11
N GLU A 310 18.10 -6.23 8.57
CA GLU A 310 19.31 -6.23 7.74
C GLU A 310 19.22 -7.26 6.61
N SER A 311 18.62 -8.41 6.88
CA SER A 311 18.44 -9.50 5.89
C SER A 311 17.30 -9.24 4.92
N GLY A 312 16.38 -8.31 5.21
CA GLY A 312 15.13 -8.08 4.47
C GLY A 312 14.08 -9.19 4.67
N ASP A 313 14.26 -10.10 5.63
CA ASP A 313 13.25 -11.11 5.98
C ASP A 313 12.33 -10.60 7.11
N SER A 314 11.38 -9.76 6.71
CA SER A 314 10.39 -9.15 7.62
C SER A 314 9.59 -10.17 8.43
N ASN A 315 9.42 -11.41 7.95
CA ASN A 315 8.70 -12.45 8.69
C ASN A 315 9.56 -13.06 9.79
N ALA A 316 10.84 -13.29 9.53
CA ALA A 316 11.77 -13.84 10.51
C ALA A 316 12.00 -12.87 11.65
N ILE A 317 12.25 -11.58 11.34
CA ILE A 317 12.46 -10.55 12.35
C ILE A 317 11.19 -10.31 13.17
N LYS A 318 10.01 -10.26 12.54
CA LYS A 318 8.73 -10.15 13.24
C LYS A 318 8.54 -11.27 14.26
N ALA A 319 8.79 -12.52 13.87
CA ALA A 319 8.67 -13.65 14.79
C ALA A 319 9.62 -13.55 15.99
N ALA A 320 10.84 -13.02 15.79
CA ALA A 320 11.80 -12.80 16.85
C ALA A 320 11.37 -11.67 17.80
N VAL A 321 10.82 -10.58 17.25
CA VAL A 321 10.26 -9.46 18.03
C VAL A 321 9.05 -9.90 18.85
N ASP A 322 8.12 -10.64 18.23
CA ASP A 322 6.93 -11.18 18.91
C ASP A 322 7.31 -12.10 20.08
N ASP A 323 8.40 -12.88 19.97
CA ASP A 323 8.92 -13.73 21.05
C ASP A 323 9.52 -12.90 22.20
N ILE A 324 10.16 -11.75 21.91
CA ILE A 324 10.65 -10.82 22.94
C ILE A 324 9.46 -10.18 23.64
N VAL A 325 8.52 -9.63 22.90
CA VAL A 325 7.32 -8.95 23.44
C VAL A 325 6.49 -9.90 24.30
N ALA A 326 6.32 -11.16 23.87
CA ALA A 326 5.58 -12.17 24.62
C ALA A 326 6.25 -12.56 25.95
N LYS A 327 7.57 -12.41 26.09
CA LYS A 327 8.34 -12.72 27.31
C LYS A 327 8.52 -11.52 28.23
N TYR A 328 8.26 -10.32 27.72
CA TYR A 328 8.41 -9.08 28.48
C TYR A 328 7.26 -8.94 29.49
N GLU A 329 7.58 -8.66 30.76
CA GLU A 329 6.59 -8.39 31.79
C GLU A 329 6.11 -6.93 31.66
N LEU A 330 4.96 -6.76 31.03
CA LEU A 330 4.35 -5.44 30.81
C LEU A 330 3.86 -4.86 32.15
N PRO A 331 4.11 -3.57 32.40
CA PRO A 331 3.54 -2.86 33.54
C PRO A 331 2.01 -2.81 33.49
N ASP A 332 1.37 -2.68 34.66
CA ASP A 332 -0.09 -2.55 34.75
C ASP A 332 -0.57 -1.30 33.98
N GLY A 333 -1.49 -1.50 33.05
CA GLY A 333 -2.08 -0.41 32.24
C GLY A 333 -1.41 -0.18 30.89
N VAL A 334 -0.32 -0.88 30.56
CA VAL A 334 0.30 -0.88 29.23
C VAL A 334 -0.22 -2.07 28.43
N GLU A 335 -0.76 -1.79 27.27
CA GLU A 335 -1.23 -2.77 26.30
C GLU A 335 -0.31 -2.75 25.07
N VAL A 336 0.07 -3.92 24.55
CA VAL A 336 0.80 -4.06 23.31
C VAL A 336 -0.17 -4.32 22.17
N GLY A 337 -0.09 -3.49 21.13
CA GLY A 337 -0.76 -3.69 19.86
C GLY A 337 0.24 -4.06 18.77
N GLU A 338 -0.26 -4.68 17.71
CA GLU A 338 0.53 -4.77 16.48
C GLU A 338 0.60 -3.37 15.86
N GLY A 339 1.82 -2.86 15.71
CA GLY A 339 2.07 -1.63 14.98
C GLY A 339 1.80 -1.83 13.48
N ASP A 340 1.62 -0.72 12.78
CA ASP A 340 1.43 -0.74 11.32
C ASP A 340 2.75 -1.09 10.64
N THR A 341 2.96 -2.37 10.30
CA THR A 341 4.07 -2.83 9.48
C THR A 341 3.62 -2.97 8.02
N ALA A 342 4.57 -2.90 7.08
CA ALA A 342 4.31 -3.19 5.67
C ALA A 342 3.61 -4.55 5.51
N ALA A 343 4.05 -5.57 6.25
CA ALA A 343 3.45 -6.90 6.24
C ALA A 343 2.00 -6.92 6.73
N SER A 344 1.66 -6.17 7.81
CA SER A 344 0.29 -6.09 8.33
C SER A 344 -0.64 -5.37 7.35
N GLN A 345 -0.19 -4.30 6.72
CA GLN A 345 -0.95 -3.56 5.71
C GLN A 345 -1.17 -4.39 4.43
N ILE A 346 -0.15 -5.13 3.98
CA ILE A 346 -0.30 -6.08 2.86
C ILE A 346 -1.36 -7.13 3.20
N ALA A 347 -1.33 -7.70 4.41
CA ALA A 347 -2.28 -8.71 4.85
C ALA A 347 -3.72 -8.17 4.92
N GLU A 348 -3.93 -6.99 5.50
CA GLU A 348 -5.24 -6.33 5.60
C GLU A 348 -5.78 -5.96 4.22
N THR A 349 -4.96 -5.33 3.38
CA THR A 349 -5.34 -4.94 2.01
C THR A 349 -5.66 -6.17 1.16
N THR A 350 -4.83 -7.21 1.23
CA THR A 350 -5.05 -8.48 0.53
C THR A 350 -6.34 -9.13 1.01
N GLY A 351 -6.61 -9.14 2.32
CA GLY A 351 -7.85 -9.65 2.91
C GLY A 351 -9.08 -8.92 2.37
N THR A 352 -9.04 -7.60 2.32
CA THR A 352 -10.11 -6.75 1.77
C THR A 352 -10.33 -6.99 0.28
N LEU A 353 -9.26 -7.09 -0.52
CA LEU A 353 -9.34 -7.38 -1.95
C LEU A 353 -9.86 -8.81 -2.22
N MET A 354 -9.48 -9.79 -1.41
CA MET A 354 -10.03 -11.16 -1.51
C MET A 354 -11.51 -11.21 -1.16
N LEU A 355 -11.97 -10.44 -0.17
CA LEU A 355 -13.39 -10.28 0.12
C LEU A 355 -14.12 -9.64 -1.06
N ALA A 356 -13.58 -8.58 -1.65
CA ALA A 356 -14.14 -7.93 -2.83
C ALA A 356 -14.23 -8.89 -4.02
N LEU A 357 -13.19 -9.71 -4.25
CA LEU A 357 -13.19 -10.77 -5.28
C LEU A 357 -14.29 -11.81 -5.02
N ALA A 358 -14.45 -12.26 -3.76
CA ALA A 358 -15.49 -13.22 -3.41
C ALA A 358 -16.89 -12.65 -3.66
N VAL A 359 -17.13 -11.39 -3.31
CA VAL A 359 -18.40 -10.69 -3.60
C VAL A 359 -18.62 -10.55 -5.10
N ALA A 360 -17.59 -10.17 -5.87
CA ALA A 360 -17.67 -10.09 -7.33
C ALA A 360 -18.04 -11.43 -7.96
N ILE A 361 -17.41 -12.52 -7.53
CA ILE A 361 -17.73 -13.89 -7.97
C ILE A 361 -19.18 -14.26 -7.65
N LEU A 362 -19.64 -13.92 -6.44
CA LEU A 362 -21.02 -14.16 -6.02
C LEU A 362 -22.03 -13.39 -6.89
N LEU A 363 -21.77 -12.12 -7.17
CA LEU A 363 -22.62 -11.29 -8.04
C LEU A 363 -22.69 -11.84 -9.46
N VAL A 364 -21.55 -12.24 -10.03
CA VAL A 364 -21.49 -12.89 -11.35
C VAL A 364 -22.32 -14.17 -11.35
N TYR A 365 -22.26 -15.00 -10.28
CA TYR A 365 -23.10 -16.19 -10.15
C TYR A 365 -24.59 -15.86 -10.20
N PHE A 366 -25.05 -14.86 -9.45
CA PHE A 366 -26.46 -14.45 -9.44
C PHE A 366 -26.93 -13.94 -10.80
N ILE A 367 -26.12 -13.14 -11.48
CA ILE A 367 -26.41 -12.65 -12.83
C ILE A 367 -26.57 -13.83 -13.80
N LEU A 368 -25.62 -14.76 -13.77
CA LEU A 368 -25.67 -15.96 -14.62
C LEU A 368 -26.86 -16.86 -14.30
N ALA A 369 -27.19 -17.05 -13.01
CA ALA A 369 -28.34 -17.86 -12.60
C ALA A 369 -29.67 -17.27 -13.11
N THR A 370 -29.78 -15.95 -13.09
CA THR A 370 -30.92 -15.22 -13.63
C THR A 370 -30.98 -15.32 -15.15
N GLN A 371 -29.83 -15.13 -15.83
CA GLN A 371 -29.77 -15.15 -17.30
C GLN A 371 -30.09 -16.54 -17.88
N PHE A 372 -29.60 -17.62 -17.28
CA PHE A 372 -29.80 -18.99 -17.74
C PHE A 372 -31.03 -19.67 -17.12
N ASN A 373 -31.72 -19.01 -16.19
CA ASN A 373 -32.84 -19.56 -15.42
C ASN A 373 -32.52 -20.97 -14.87
N SER A 374 -31.32 -21.16 -14.36
CA SER A 374 -30.78 -22.42 -13.88
C SER A 374 -29.67 -22.18 -12.83
N PHE A 375 -29.66 -22.98 -11.77
CA PHE A 375 -28.60 -22.92 -10.75
C PHE A 375 -27.36 -23.76 -11.08
N SER A 376 -27.50 -24.76 -11.96
CA SER A 376 -26.40 -25.68 -12.28
C SER A 376 -25.50 -25.19 -13.41
N LEU A 377 -26.05 -24.46 -14.38
CA LEU A 377 -25.30 -23.93 -15.52
C LEU A 377 -24.26 -22.87 -15.12
N PRO A 378 -24.57 -21.91 -14.24
CA PRO A 378 -23.57 -20.96 -13.75
C PRO A 378 -22.35 -21.64 -13.13
N ILE A 379 -22.56 -22.71 -12.36
CA ILE A 379 -21.45 -23.47 -11.74
C ILE A 379 -20.48 -24.00 -12.81
N ALA A 380 -21.02 -24.54 -13.92
CA ALA A 380 -20.22 -25.04 -15.04
C ALA A 380 -19.37 -23.94 -15.69
N ILE A 381 -19.92 -22.71 -15.78
CA ILE A 381 -19.24 -21.55 -16.34
C ILE A 381 -18.19 -21.05 -15.38
N MET A 382 -18.53 -20.96 -14.10
CA MET A 382 -17.64 -20.40 -13.08
C MET A 382 -16.44 -21.29 -12.73
N LEU A 383 -16.50 -22.59 -13.01
CA LEU A 383 -15.35 -23.49 -12.86
C LEU A 383 -14.12 -23.09 -13.70
N ILE A 384 -14.28 -22.15 -14.64
CA ILE A 384 -13.16 -21.58 -15.39
C ILE A 384 -12.43 -20.48 -14.62
N LEU A 385 -13.11 -19.82 -13.66
CA LEU A 385 -12.53 -18.71 -12.90
C LEU A 385 -11.24 -19.10 -12.16
N PRO A 386 -11.17 -20.20 -11.39
CA PRO A 386 -9.93 -20.58 -10.73
C PRO A 386 -8.75 -20.73 -11.71
N ILE A 387 -9.02 -21.25 -12.91
CA ILE A 387 -7.98 -21.44 -13.93
C ILE A 387 -7.51 -20.09 -14.48
N GLY A 388 -8.44 -19.19 -14.76
CA GLY A 388 -8.14 -17.85 -15.28
C GLY A 388 -7.44 -16.99 -14.23
N LEU A 389 -7.95 -16.97 -13.00
CA LEU A 389 -7.43 -16.13 -11.92
C LEU A 389 -6.06 -16.62 -11.43
N LEU A 390 -5.90 -17.89 -11.10
CA LEU A 390 -4.62 -18.43 -10.70
C LEU A 390 -3.64 -18.42 -11.87
N GLY A 391 -4.08 -18.82 -13.06
CA GLY A 391 -3.26 -18.83 -14.26
C GLY A 391 -2.73 -17.45 -14.65
N SER A 392 -3.45 -16.36 -14.30
CA SER A 392 -3.01 -15.00 -14.60
C SER A 392 -1.70 -14.61 -13.91
N MET A 393 -1.38 -15.26 -12.81
CA MET A 393 -0.19 -14.96 -12.02
C MET A 393 1.08 -15.72 -12.49
N ILE A 394 0.96 -16.62 -13.48
CA ILE A 394 2.09 -17.47 -13.92
C ILE A 394 3.26 -16.66 -14.46
N LEU A 395 3.00 -15.55 -15.16
CA LEU A 395 4.05 -14.73 -15.76
C LEU A 395 4.57 -13.61 -14.84
N LEU A 396 4.04 -13.41 -13.64
CA LEU A 396 4.54 -12.38 -12.72
C LEU A 396 6.02 -12.60 -12.38
N TRP A 397 6.36 -13.76 -11.85
CA TRP A 397 7.75 -14.09 -11.51
C TRP A 397 8.72 -14.03 -12.72
N PRO A 398 8.44 -14.65 -13.88
CA PRO A 398 9.35 -14.59 -15.03
C PRO A 398 9.53 -13.19 -15.64
N THR A 399 8.59 -12.28 -15.39
CA THR A 399 8.67 -10.88 -15.85
C THR A 399 9.27 -9.94 -14.81
N GLY A 400 9.71 -10.46 -13.65
CA GLY A 400 10.30 -9.66 -12.58
C GLY A 400 9.29 -8.79 -11.81
N ASN A 401 8.00 -9.09 -11.91
CA ASN A 401 6.97 -8.35 -11.18
C ASN A 401 6.55 -9.11 -9.91
N HIS A 402 6.29 -8.34 -8.85
CA HIS A 402 5.76 -8.85 -7.59
C HIS A 402 4.22 -8.88 -7.57
N VAL A 403 3.64 -9.59 -6.59
CA VAL A 403 2.20 -9.56 -6.36
C VAL A 403 1.86 -8.30 -5.59
N SER A 404 1.47 -7.25 -6.31
CA SER A 404 1.10 -5.95 -5.75
C SER A 404 -0.43 -5.80 -5.61
N MET A 405 -0.87 -4.80 -4.85
CA MET A 405 -2.28 -4.41 -4.78
C MET A 405 -2.86 -4.17 -6.18
N VAL A 406 -2.09 -3.54 -7.07
CA VAL A 406 -2.51 -3.23 -8.45
C VAL A 406 -2.65 -4.50 -9.29
N ALA A 407 -1.77 -5.49 -9.09
CA ALA A 407 -1.90 -6.81 -9.71
C ALA A 407 -3.20 -7.52 -9.26
N LEU A 408 -3.54 -7.46 -7.97
CA LEU A 408 -4.78 -8.04 -7.43
C LEU A 408 -6.04 -7.34 -7.97
N LEU A 409 -6.01 -6.02 -8.18
CA LEU A 409 -7.08 -5.31 -8.90
C LEU A 409 -7.24 -5.85 -10.32
N GLY A 410 -6.14 -6.15 -11.01
CA GLY A 410 -6.15 -6.81 -12.32
C GLY A 410 -6.86 -8.17 -12.28
N VAL A 411 -6.66 -8.96 -11.22
CA VAL A 411 -7.35 -10.25 -11.00
C VAL A 411 -8.87 -10.05 -10.86
N ILE A 412 -9.30 -9.04 -10.11
CA ILE A 412 -10.73 -8.73 -9.93
C ILE A 412 -11.39 -8.34 -11.26
N ILE A 413 -10.74 -7.49 -12.05
CA ILE A 413 -11.22 -7.10 -13.39
C ILE A 413 -11.28 -8.32 -14.31
N LEU A 414 -10.27 -9.18 -14.23
CA LEU A 414 -10.21 -10.40 -15.03
C LEU A 414 -11.35 -11.35 -14.71
N ALA A 415 -11.78 -11.47 -13.45
CA ALA A 415 -12.91 -12.31 -13.05
C ALA A 415 -14.19 -11.99 -13.83
N GLY A 416 -14.46 -10.70 -14.09
CA GLY A 416 -15.60 -10.26 -14.90
C GLY A 416 -15.44 -10.57 -16.40
N THR A 417 -14.22 -10.44 -16.94
CA THR A 417 -13.98 -10.58 -18.39
C THR A 417 -13.89 -12.02 -18.86
N VAL A 418 -13.30 -12.93 -18.05
CA VAL A 418 -13.12 -14.35 -18.38
C VAL A 418 -14.46 -15.06 -18.61
N VAL A 419 -15.45 -14.74 -17.79
CA VAL A 419 -16.77 -15.39 -17.85
C VAL A 419 -17.50 -15.09 -19.16
N ASN A 420 -17.30 -13.90 -19.74
CA ASN A 420 -18.01 -13.48 -20.96
C ASN A 420 -17.79 -14.44 -22.14
N SER A 421 -16.57 -14.90 -22.36
CA SER A 421 -16.24 -15.85 -23.44
C SER A 421 -16.92 -17.21 -23.25
N SER A 422 -17.01 -17.66 -22.01
CA SER A 422 -17.65 -18.94 -21.64
C SER A 422 -19.17 -18.88 -21.79
N ILE A 423 -19.80 -17.73 -21.49
CA ILE A 423 -21.25 -17.51 -21.69
C ILE A 423 -21.62 -17.72 -23.14
N VAL A 424 -20.90 -17.05 -24.06
CA VAL A 424 -21.18 -17.13 -25.52
C VAL A 424 -21.04 -18.54 -26.04
N LEU A 425 -20.10 -19.33 -25.51
CA LEU A 425 -19.90 -20.71 -25.92
C LEU A 425 -21.02 -21.64 -25.44
N ILE A 426 -21.38 -21.52 -24.17
CA ILE A 426 -22.40 -22.38 -23.54
C ILE A 426 -23.80 -22.03 -24.04
N ASP A 427 -24.14 -20.76 -24.20
CA ASP A 427 -25.42 -20.32 -24.73
C ASP A 427 -25.68 -20.92 -26.11
N TYR A 428 -24.69 -20.87 -27.02
CA TYR A 428 -24.84 -21.48 -28.35
C TYR A 428 -24.96 -23.02 -28.30
N THR A 429 -24.31 -23.66 -27.35
CA THR A 429 -24.44 -25.12 -27.13
C THR A 429 -25.85 -25.47 -26.65
N LEU A 430 -26.42 -24.66 -25.75
CA LEU A 430 -27.80 -24.83 -25.27
C LEU A 430 -28.84 -24.64 -26.39
N GLN A 431 -28.68 -23.62 -27.23
CA GLN A 431 -29.54 -23.40 -28.39
C GLN A 431 -29.59 -24.61 -29.35
N ARG A 432 -28.43 -25.28 -29.53
CA ARG A 432 -28.39 -26.52 -30.33
C ARG A 432 -29.07 -27.70 -29.65
N ARG A 433 -28.88 -27.84 -28.34
CA ARG A 433 -29.60 -28.87 -27.57
C ARG A 433 -31.13 -28.69 -27.62
N GLN A 434 -31.60 -27.43 -27.56
CA GLN A 434 -33.03 -27.12 -27.72
C GLN A 434 -33.58 -27.49 -29.09
N ARG A 435 -32.72 -27.55 -30.13
CA ARG A 435 -33.08 -28.03 -31.48
C ARG A 435 -33.06 -29.55 -31.62
N GLY A 436 -32.81 -30.28 -30.52
CA GLY A 436 -32.87 -31.75 -30.48
C GLY A 436 -31.55 -32.48 -30.73
N GLU A 437 -30.41 -31.75 -30.80
CA GLU A 437 -29.09 -32.41 -30.90
C GLU A 437 -28.71 -33.06 -29.56
N ASP A 438 -28.12 -34.27 -29.64
CA ASP A 438 -27.54 -34.92 -28.46
C ASP A 438 -26.41 -34.07 -27.85
N LYS A 439 -26.18 -34.20 -26.55
CA LYS A 439 -25.23 -33.39 -25.76
C LYS A 439 -23.83 -33.32 -26.38
N ASN A 440 -23.24 -34.47 -26.65
CA ASN A 440 -21.88 -34.53 -27.19
C ASN A 440 -21.82 -33.98 -28.61
N THR A 441 -22.82 -34.25 -29.43
CA THR A 441 -22.96 -33.75 -30.79
C THR A 441 -23.18 -32.24 -30.81
N ALA A 442 -24.00 -31.72 -29.89
CA ALA A 442 -24.20 -30.27 -29.74
C ALA A 442 -22.90 -29.53 -29.40
N ILE A 443 -22.10 -30.07 -28.47
CA ILE A 443 -20.79 -29.50 -28.10
C ILE A 443 -19.84 -29.52 -29.29
N LEU A 444 -19.66 -30.69 -29.96
CA LEU A 444 -18.73 -30.86 -31.09
C LEU A 444 -19.13 -30.03 -32.32
N ASN A 445 -20.39 -29.63 -32.45
CA ASN A 445 -20.88 -28.76 -33.52
C ASN A 445 -20.89 -27.26 -33.12
N ALA A 446 -21.06 -26.95 -31.85
CA ALA A 446 -21.10 -25.56 -31.36
C ALA A 446 -19.72 -24.95 -31.24
N CYS A 447 -18.80 -25.64 -30.56
CA CYS A 447 -17.48 -25.12 -30.25
C CYS A 447 -16.68 -24.65 -31.48
N PRO A 448 -16.55 -25.44 -32.58
CA PRO A 448 -15.77 -24.98 -33.74
C PRO A 448 -16.31 -23.71 -34.40
N ARG A 449 -17.61 -23.44 -34.28
CA ARG A 449 -18.26 -22.25 -34.86
C ARG A 449 -18.02 -21.01 -34.02
N ARG A 450 -17.76 -21.18 -32.72
CA ARG A 450 -17.55 -20.09 -31.76
C ARG A 450 -16.08 -19.76 -31.52
N VAL A 451 -15.14 -20.59 -31.99
CA VAL A 451 -13.68 -20.33 -31.87
C VAL A 451 -13.30 -18.95 -32.42
N ARG A 452 -13.80 -18.58 -33.60
CA ARG A 452 -13.44 -17.29 -34.23
C ARG A 452 -13.92 -16.10 -33.41
N PRO A 453 -15.21 -15.98 -33.02
CA PRO A 453 -15.68 -14.88 -32.19
C PRO A 453 -14.92 -14.78 -30.86
N VAL A 454 -14.68 -15.90 -30.18
CA VAL A 454 -13.94 -15.93 -28.90
C VAL A 454 -12.49 -15.48 -29.09
N LEU A 455 -11.80 -15.96 -30.13
CA LEU A 455 -10.44 -15.51 -30.41
C LEU A 455 -10.37 -14.05 -30.83
N MET A 456 -11.35 -13.54 -31.60
CA MET A 456 -11.38 -12.11 -31.97
C MET A 456 -11.49 -11.21 -30.75
N THR A 457 -12.42 -11.49 -29.83
CA THR A 457 -12.58 -10.69 -28.60
C THR A 457 -11.34 -10.78 -27.72
N ALA A 458 -10.79 -11.97 -27.51
CA ALA A 458 -9.58 -12.15 -26.73
C ALA A 458 -8.38 -11.42 -27.33
N MET A 459 -8.14 -11.54 -28.63
CA MET A 459 -7.03 -10.87 -29.34
C MET A 459 -7.17 -9.34 -29.27
N THR A 460 -8.40 -8.81 -29.43
CA THR A 460 -8.63 -7.36 -29.32
C THR A 460 -8.28 -6.86 -27.93
N THR A 461 -8.70 -7.57 -26.88
CA THR A 461 -8.39 -7.20 -25.50
C THR A 461 -6.89 -7.32 -25.22
N ILE A 462 -6.25 -8.42 -25.62
CA ILE A 462 -4.81 -8.64 -25.44
C ILE A 462 -4.01 -7.54 -26.13
N LEU A 463 -4.32 -7.23 -27.39
CA LEU A 463 -3.65 -6.16 -28.14
C LEU A 463 -3.85 -4.78 -27.51
N GLY A 464 -5.04 -4.53 -26.91
CA GLY A 464 -5.32 -3.31 -26.17
C GLY A 464 -4.49 -3.18 -24.87
N LEU A 465 -4.03 -4.30 -24.29
CA LEU A 465 -3.19 -4.31 -23.08
C LEU A 465 -1.69 -4.21 -23.38
N VAL A 466 -1.25 -4.47 -24.63
CA VAL A 466 0.17 -4.43 -25.01
C VAL A 466 0.86 -3.10 -24.65
N PRO A 467 0.27 -1.91 -24.92
CA PRO A 467 0.91 -0.65 -24.54
C PRO A 467 1.19 -0.55 -23.04
N MET A 468 0.28 -1.07 -22.20
CA MET A 468 0.40 -1.04 -20.75
C MET A 468 1.53 -1.96 -20.23
N VAL A 469 1.74 -3.10 -20.88
CA VAL A 469 2.82 -4.05 -20.51
C VAL A 469 4.18 -3.58 -21.04
N CYS A 470 4.22 -2.94 -22.21
CA CYS A 470 5.43 -2.49 -22.88
C CYS A 470 5.82 -1.05 -22.56
N SER A 471 5.07 -0.36 -21.70
CA SER A 471 5.41 1.00 -21.26
C SER A 471 6.72 0.98 -20.45
N SER A 472 7.60 1.94 -20.73
CA SER A 472 8.93 2.10 -20.09
C SER A 472 9.15 3.53 -19.60
N GLY A 473 8.12 4.30 -19.33
CA GLY A 473 8.24 5.64 -18.73
C GLY A 473 8.08 5.60 -17.21
N GLU A 474 8.38 6.71 -16.55
CA GLU A 474 8.15 6.92 -15.12
C GLU A 474 6.71 6.56 -14.72
N GLY A 475 6.53 5.86 -13.60
CA GLY A 475 5.22 5.37 -13.14
C GLY A 475 4.64 4.19 -13.94
N SER A 476 5.35 3.71 -14.97
CA SER A 476 4.92 2.51 -15.71
C SER A 476 5.00 1.25 -14.83
N GLU A 477 5.90 1.21 -13.87
CA GLU A 477 6.09 0.13 -12.90
C GLU A 477 4.79 -0.17 -12.14
N MET A 478 4.01 0.85 -11.84
CA MET A 478 2.73 0.71 -11.17
C MET A 478 1.69 -0.04 -12.02
N MET A 479 1.67 0.20 -13.33
CA MET A 479 0.65 -0.38 -14.21
C MET A 479 1.06 -1.72 -14.86
N LYS A 480 2.35 -1.98 -14.98
CA LYS A 480 2.88 -3.23 -15.58
C LYS A 480 2.35 -4.50 -14.92
N PRO A 481 2.37 -4.67 -13.58
CA PRO A 481 1.90 -5.89 -12.93
C PRO A 481 0.44 -6.19 -13.27
N MET A 482 -0.43 -5.17 -13.29
CA MET A 482 -1.84 -5.31 -13.70
C MET A 482 -1.95 -5.74 -15.16
N GLY A 483 -1.19 -5.10 -16.05
CA GLY A 483 -1.16 -5.44 -17.47
C GLY A 483 -0.73 -6.88 -17.73
N VAL A 484 0.32 -7.34 -17.06
CA VAL A 484 0.84 -8.71 -17.15
C VAL A 484 -0.18 -9.72 -16.66
N VAL A 485 -0.80 -9.49 -15.50
CA VAL A 485 -1.84 -10.35 -14.93
C VAL A 485 -3.04 -10.45 -15.87
N MET A 486 -3.56 -9.32 -16.35
CA MET A 486 -4.72 -9.31 -17.23
C MET A 486 -4.42 -9.97 -18.58
N MET A 487 -3.28 -9.69 -19.20
CA MET A 487 -2.88 -10.27 -20.48
C MET A 487 -2.68 -11.78 -20.36
N THR A 488 -1.93 -12.23 -19.36
CA THR A 488 -1.66 -13.66 -19.10
C THR A 488 -2.96 -14.40 -18.79
N GLY A 489 -3.77 -13.84 -17.92
CA GLY A 489 -5.06 -14.44 -17.55
C GLY A 489 -6.01 -14.53 -18.73
N MET A 490 -6.04 -13.53 -19.61
CA MET A 490 -6.87 -13.55 -20.83
C MET A 490 -6.39 -14.64 -21.80
N VAL A 491 -5.08 -14.84 -21.98
CA VAL A 491 -4.54 -15.92 -22.81
C VAL A 491 -4.92 -17.29 -22.25
N ILE A 492 -4.64 -17.53 -20.97
CA ILE A 492 -4.88 -18.81 -20.32
C ILE A 492 -6.39 -19.11 -20.25
N SER A 493 -7.20 -18.12 -19.87
CA SER A 493 -8.66 -18.28 -19.81
C SER A 493 -9.29 -18.53 -21.18
N THR A 494 -8.76 -17.93 -22.25
CA THR A 494 -9.25 -18.17 -23.61
C THR A 494 -8.98 -19.61 -24.03
N ILE A 495 -7.76 -20.11 -23.78
CA ILE A 495 -7.43 -21.51 -24.03
C ILE A 495 -8.31 -22.44 -23.20
N ALA A 496 -8.44 -22.15 -21.91
CA ALA A 496 -9.28 -22.91 -21.00
C ALA A 496 -10.76 -22.88 -21.41
N THR A 497 -11.29 -21.73 -21.85
CA THR A 497 -12.66 -21.60 -22.35
C THR A 497 -12.91 -22.50 -23.56
N LEU A 498 -11.97 -22.55 -24.49
CA LEU A 498 -12.14 -23.36 -25.71
C LEU A 498 -12.05 -24.86 -25.43
N PHE A 499 -11.19 -25.30 -24.52
CA PHE A 499 -10.93 -26.72 -24.30
C PHE A 499 -11.53 -27.29 -23.02
N ILE A 500 -11.51 -26.54 -21.92
CA ILE A 500 -11.92 -27.05 -20.60
C ILE A 500 -13.39 -26.77 -20.30
N THR A 501 -13.94 -25.60 -20.68
CA THR A 501 -15.35 -25.27 -20.44
C THR A 501 -16.32 -26.32 -21.01
N PRO A 502 -16.16 -26.88 -22.25
CA PRO A 502 -17.03 -27.93 -22.76
C PRO A 502 -16.98 -29.22 -21.91
N VAL A 503 -15.82 -29.54 -21.34
CA VAL A 503 -15.65 -30.70 -20.44
C VAL A 503 -16.40 -30.47 -19.14
N TYR A 504 -16.24 -29.30 -18.51
CA TYR A 504 -16.97 -28.95 -17.29
C TYR A 504 -18.47 -28.88 -17.49
N TYR A 505 -18.94 -28.33 -18.60
CA TYR A 505 -20.35 -28.37 -18.97
C TYR A 505 -20.88 -29.83 -19.09
N SER A 506 -20.09 -30.70 -19.72
CA SER A 506 -20.45 -32.12 -19.85
C SER A 506 -20.48 -32.83 -18.49
N LEU A 507 -19.60 -32.48 -17.55
CA LEU A 507 -19.56 -33.06 -16.20
C LEU A 507 -20.72 -32.57 -15.34
N THR A 508 -20.94 -31.27 -15.26
CA THR A 508 -22.01 -30.67 -14.44
C THR A 508 -23.40 -31.10 -14.88
N ASP A 509 -23.65 -31.19 -16.19
CA ASP A 509 -24.91 -31.70 -16.72
C ASP A 509 -25.12 -33.19 -16.37
N SER A 510 -24.05 -34.00 -16.37
CA SER A 510 -24.14 -35.42 -15.95
C SER A 510 -24.39 -35.56 -14.45
N VAL A 511 -23.81 -34.69 -13.61
CA VAL A 511 -24.02 -34.65 -12.16
C VAL A 511 -25.43 -34.14 -11.85
N ALA A 512 -25.86 -33.06 -12.49
CA ALA A 512 -27.20 -32.49 -12.32
C ALA A 512 -28.30 -33.49 -12.69
N SER A 513 -28.12 -34.25 -13.77
CA SER A 513 -29.07 -35.29 -14.17
C SER A 513 -29.13 -36.45 -13.17
N ARG A 514 -28.01 -36.84 -12.55
CA ARG A 514 -27.98 -37.88 -11.49
C ARG A 514 -28.62 -37.36 -10.20
N LEU A 515 -28.35 -36.13 -9.80
CA LEU A 515 -28.92 -35.48 -8.60
C LEU A 515 -30.43 -35.31 -8.77
N SER A 516 -30.91 -34.83 -9.92
CA SER A 516 -32.35 -34.70 -10.19
C SER A 516 -33.08 -36.08 -10.18
N GLY A 517 -32.40 -37.15 -10.59
CA GLY A 517 -32.88 -38.52 -10.46
C GLY A 517 -32.98 -39.00 -9.00
N LEU A 518 -32.06 -38.59 -8.14
CA LEU A 518 -32.08 -38.85 -6.70
C LEU A 518 -33.20 -38.05 -5.99
N PHE A 519 -33.32 -36.75 -6.29
CA PHE A 519 -34.40 -35.89 -5.74
C PHE A 519 -35.80 -36.31 -6.21
N LYS A 520 -35.95 -36.86 -7.42
CA LYS A 520 -37.23 -37.48 -7.87
C LYS A 520 -37.59 -38.72 -7.08
N LYS A 521 -36.64 -39.42 -6.47
CA LYS A 521 -36.89 -40.59 -5.60
C LYS A 521 -37.28 -40.18 -4.17
N ILE A 522 -36.94 -38.99 -3.73
CA ILE A 522 -37.37 -38.41 -2.45
C ILE A 522 -38.70 -37.69 -2.71
N LYS A 523 -39.82 -38.40 -2.57
CA LYS A 523 -41.18 -37.83 -2.59
C LYS A 523 -41.30 -36.86 -1.40
N LEU A 524 -41.09 -35.57 -1.63
CA LEU A 524 -41.55 -34.52 -0.70
C LEU A 524 -43.11 -34.55 -0.68
N PRO A 525 -43.73 -34.49 0.51
CA PRO A 525 -45.20 -34.42 0.61
C PRO A 525 -45.68 -33.15 -0.10
N LYS A 526 -46.64 -33.33 -1.04
CA LYS A 526 -47.31 -32.22 -1.71
C LYS A 526 -48.03 -31.38 -0.64
N PHE A 527 -47.55 -30.20 -0.34
CA PHE A 527 -48.33 -29.18 0.32
C PHE A 527 -49.42 -28.70 -0.66
N ASN A 528 -50.65 -29.19 -0.45
CA ASN A 528 -51.83 -28.69 -1.15
C ASN A 528 -52.19 -27.32 -0.57
N PHE A 529 -51.84 -26.26 -1.27
CA PHE A 529 -52.49 -24.97 -1.07
C PHE A 529 -53.90 -25.06 -1.65
N HIS A 530 -54.89 -25.13 -0.76
CA HIS A 530 -56.32 -24.98 -1.10
C HIS A 530 -56.51 -23.58 -1.72
N LYS A 531 -56.74 -23.52 -3.02
CA LYS A 531 -57.29 -22.34 -3.68
C LYS A 531 -58.72 -22.18 -3.16
N LYS A 532 -58.93 -21.26 -2.21
CA LYS A 532 -60.25 -20.70 -1.94
C LYS A 532 -60.65 -19.84 -3.14
N ASN A 533 -61.67 -20.30 -3.86
CA ASN A 533 -62.38 -19.49 -4.84
C ASN A 533 -63.00 -18.27 -4.16
N PRO A 534 -62.88 -17.07 -4.70
CA PRO A 534 -63.75 -15.97 -4.35
C PRO A 534 -64.95 -15.96 -5.30
N GLN A 535 -66.05 -16.52 -4.86
CA GLN A 535 -67.38 -16.12 -5.33
C GLN A 535 -68.16 -15.65 -4.12
N GLN A 536 -68.31 -14.37 -4.03
CA GLN A 536 -69.47 -13.49 -3.85
C GLN A 536 -69.01 -12.09 -3.41
#